data_7c3577adae9408a07c55c5396bdaecc8
#
_entry.id   7c3577adae9408a07c55c5396bdaecc8
#
_cell.length_a   1.000
_cell.length_b   1.000
_cell.length_c   1.000
_cell.angle_alpha   90.00
_cell.angle_beta   90.00
_cell.angle_gamma   90.00
#
_symmetry.space_group_name_H-M   'P 1'
#
loop_
_entity.id
_entity.type
_entity.pdbx_description
1 polymer ?
#
loop_
_entity_poly.entity_id
_entity_poly.type
_entity_poly.pdbx_seq_one_letter_code
_entity_poly.pdbx_strand_id
1 'polypeptide(L)'
;MQSNDRDDARSGGQLHNRIAVLRAERGLTRQDLADAIGINFQTIGYIERGDYNPSLELAFRLREFFKLPIEAIFSRKPFRPLSEEVYGADETRAHARQRKAG
;
A
#
# COMPACT_ATOMS: atom_id res chain seq x y z
N MET A 1 16.91 25.14 2.67
CA MET A 1 16.56 24.74 2.69
C MET A 1 15.47 24.04 2.63
N GLN A 2 14.80 24.20 2.99
CA GLN A 2 13.64 23.46 2.90
C GLN A 2 13.21 23.13 1.51
N SER A 3 13.68 23.84 0.58
CA SER A 3 13.32 23.53 -0.79
C SER A 3 13.82 22.16 -1.18
N ASN A 4 14.93 21.74 -0.65
CA ASN A 4 15.42 20.42 -0.96
C ASN A 4 14.50 19.35 -0.47
N ASP A 5 14.03 19.53 0.74
CA ASP A 5 13.13 18.54 1.29
C ASP A 5 11.88 18.48 0.47
N ARG A 6 11.41 19.62 0.08
CA ARG A 6 10.21 19.65 -0.70
C ARG A 6 10.41 19.05 -2.07
N ASP A 7 11.55 19.30 -2.65
CA ASP A 7 11.82 18.73 -3.95
C ASP A 7 11.84 17.24 -3.88
N ASP A 8 12.48 16.71 -2.87
CA ASP A 8 12.50 15.28 -2.69
C ASP A 8 11.11 14.74 -2.51
N ALA A 9 10.31 15.42 -1.70
CA ALA A 9 8.96 14.97 -1.48
C ALA A 9 8.17 14.99 -2.76
N ARG A 10 8.38 16.02 -3.57
CA ARG A 10 7.61 16.12 -4.79
C ARG A 10 8.09 15.17 -5.85
N SER A 11 9.38 15.06 -5.98
CA SER A 11 9.91 14.30 -7.10
C SER A 11 9.73 12.82 -6.90
N GLY A 12 9.82 12.35 -5.69
CA GLY A 12 9.67 10.95 -5.46
C GLY A 12 9.14 10.66 -4.11
N GLY A 13 8.67 11.71 -3.45
CA GLY A 13 8.31 11.58 -2.06
C GLY A 13 6.93 11.10 -1.79
N GLN A 14 6.09 11.07 -2.80
CA GLN A 14 4.74 10.62 -2.56
C GLN A 14 4.75 9.12 -2.35
N LEU A 15 4.16 8.70 -1.24
CA LEU A 15 4.05 7.29 -0.97
C LEU A 15 2.79 6.76 -1.63
N HIS A 16 2.92 5.59 -2.19
CA HIS A 16 1.80 4.86 -2.73
C HIS A 16 1.45 3.77 -1.74
N ASN A 17 0.19 3.38 -1.69
CA ASN A 17 -0.21 2.40 -0.72
C ASN A 17 -1.32 1.51 -1.25
N ARG A 18 -1.51 0.40 -0.58
CA ARG A 18 -2.54 -0.57 -0.92
C ARG A 18 -3.62 -0.66 0.14
N ILE A 19 -3.77 0.38 0.94
CA ILE A 19 -4.70 0.30 2.06
C ILE A 19 -6.12 0.03 1.60
N ALA A 20 -6.55 0.71 0.54
CA ALA A 20 -7.90 0.51 0.03
C ALA A 20 -8.10 -0.92 -0.45
N VAL A 21 -7.10 -1.47 -1.13
CA VAL A 21 -7.18 -2.84 -1.61
C VAL A 21 -7.22 -3.81 -0.44
N LEU A 22 -6.35 -3.62 0.52
CA LEU A 22 -6.31 -4.51 1.69
C LEU A 22 -7.59 -4.43 2.49
N ARG A 23 -8.14 -3.23 2.62
CA ARG A 23 -9.42 -3.05 3.29
C ARG A 23 -10.50 -3.83 2.58
N ALA A 24 -10.56 -3.65 1.26
CA ALA A 24 -11.60 -4.27 0.46
C ALA A 24 -11.50 -5.79 0.53
N GLU A 25 -10.29 -6.32 0.51
CA GLU A 25 -10.10 -7.76 0.60
C GLU A 25 -10.63 -8.33 1.90
N ARG A 26 -10.65 -7.51 2.94
CA ARG A 26 -11.13 -7.95 4.23
C ARG A 26 -12.55 -7.51 4.53
N GLY A 27 -13.20 -6.86 3.56
CA GLY A 27 -14.56 -6.40 3.76
C GLY A 27 -14.68 -5.26 4.76
N LEU A 28 -13.66 -4.42 4.85
CA LEU A 28 -13.62 -3.36 5.84
C LEU A 28 -13.92 -2.03 5.21
N THR A 29 -14.77 -1.24 5.86
CA THR A 29 -14.93 0.15 5.49
C THR A 29 -13.78 0.96 6.08
N ARG A 30 -13.67 2.21 5.62
CA ARG A 30 -12.69 3.11 6.22
C ARG A 30 -12.95 3.28 7.71
N GLN A 31 -14.22 3.35 8.08
CA GLN A 31 -14.56 3.49 9.50
C GLN A 31 -14.13 2.27 10.28
N ASP A 32 -14.35 1.08 9.71
CA ASP A 32 -13.93 -0.13 10.40
C ASP A 32 -12.43 -0.13 10.66
N LEU A 33 -11.67 0.22 9.64
CA LEU A 33 -10.22 0.24 9.81
C LEU A 33 -9.80 1.32 10.79
N ALA A 34 -10.40 2.50 10.68
CA ALA A 34 -10.06 3.60 11.57
C ALA A 34 -10.33 3.23 13.02
N ASP A 35 -11.47 2.59 13.26
CA ASP A 35 -11.81 2.16 14.62
C ASP A 35 -10.81 1.13 15.12
N ALA A 36 -10.41 0.22 14.25
CA ALA A 36 -9.51 -0.85 14.65
C ALA A 36 -8.13 -0.34 15.05
N ILE A 37 -7.66 0.69 14.38
CA ILE A 37 -6.32 1.19 14.67
C ILE A 37 -6.34 2.51 15.44
N GLY A 38 -7.54 3.00 15.78
CA GLY A 38 -7.66 4.12 16.70
C GLY A 38 -7.38 5.48 16.10
N ILE A 39 -7.84 5.72 14.88
CA ILE A 39 -7.66 7.03 14.27
C ILE A 39 -8.97 7.46 13.61
N ASN A 40 -8.99 8.69 13.14
CA ASN A 40 -10.14 9.25 12.45
C ASN A 40 -10.27 8.64 11.06
N PHE A 41 -11.48 8.29 10.64
CA PHE A 41 -11.66 7.65 9.36
C PHE A 41 -11.29 8.57 8.20
N GLN A 42 -11.40 9.88 8.40
CA GLN A 42 -10.99 10.81 7.35
C GLN A 42 -9.50 10.72 7.09
N THR A 43 -8.72 10.43 8.12
CA THR A 43 -7.29 10.26 7.97
C THR A 43 -7.00 9.07 7.07
N ILE A 44 -7.77 8.00 7.21
CA ILE A 44 -7.61 6.85 6.32
C ILE A 44 -7.81 7.30 4.87
N GLY A 45 -8.84 8.09 4.62
CA GLY A 45 -9.10 8.55 3.26
C GLY A 45 -7.98 9.40 2.72
N TYR A 46 -7.42 10.28 3.54
CA TYR A 46 -6.31 11.12 3.09
C TYR A 46 -5.10 10.26 2.74
N ILE A 47 -4.81 9.27 3.57
CA ILE A 47 -3.66 8.40 3.30
C ILE A 47 -3.89 7.61 2.03
N GLU A 48 -5.09 7.06 1.86
CA GLU A 48 -5.39 6.24 0.69
C GLU A 48 -5.23 7.03 -0.59
N ARG A 49 -5.57 8.30 -0.57
CA ARG A 49 -5.44 9.13 -1.77
C ARG A 49 -4.04 9.69 -1.97
N GLY A 50 -3.15 9.46 -1.01
CA GLY A 50 -1.82 10.01 -1.11
C GLY A 50 -1.74 11.47 -0.69
N ASP A 51 -2.78 11.99 -0.07
CA ASP A 51 -2.81 13.37 0.39
C ASP A 51 -2.08 13.57 1.69
N TYR A 52 -1.75 12.49 2.36
CA TYR A 52 -1.16 12.56 3.68
C TYR A 52 -0.31 11.32 3.91
N ASN A 53 0.92 11.54 4.30
CA ASN A 53 1.81 10.42 4.64
C ASN A 53 1.66 10.13 6.12
N PRO A 54 1.45 8.87 6.48
CA PRO A 54 1.25 8.54 7.88
C PRO A 54 2.53 8.72 8.69
N SER A 55 2.35 8.98 9.97
CA SER A 55 3.46 8.96 10.88
C SER A 55 4.02 7.54 10.95
N LEU A 56 5.22 7.43 11.46
CA LEU A 56 5.83 6.12 11.64
C LEU A 56 4.98 5.25 12.56
N GLU A 57 4.46 5.84 13.62
CA GLU A 57 3.63 5.07 14.54
C GLU A 57 2.39 4.55 13.84
N LEU A 58 1.76 5.39 13.04
CA LEU A 58 0.57 4.95 12.33
C LEU A 58 0.90 3.85 11.34
N ALA A 59 2.04 3.99 10.67
CA ALA A 59 2.46 2.95 9.74
C ALA A 59 2.64 1.62 10.47
N PHE A 60 3.21 1.65 11.67
CA PHE A 60 3.35 0.42 12.44
C PHE A 60 2.01 -0.15 12.87
N ARG A 61 1.04 0.71 13.21
CA ARG A 61 -0.28 0.23 13.54
C ARG A 61 -0.93 -0.47 12.35
N LEU A 62 -0.75 0.09 11.17
CA LEU A 62 -1.28 -0.53 9.96
C LEU A 62 -0.59 -1.87 9.70
N ARG A 63 0.72 -1.90 9.86
CA ARG A 63 1.48 -3.11 9.70
C ARG A 63 0.99 -4.21 10.63
N GLU A 64 0.78 -3.84 11.87
CA GLU A 64 0.34 -4.81 12.87
C GLU A 64 -1.07 -5.28 12.59
N PHE A 65 -1.92 -4.37 12.16
CA PHE A 65 -3.29 -4.74 11.90
C PHE A 65 -3.40 -5.69 10.71
N PHE A 66 -2.73 -5.32 9.62
CA PHE A 66 -2.79 -6.13 8.41
C PHE A 66 -1.87 -7.35 8.47
N LYS A 67 -0.93 -7.35 9.39
CA LYS A 67 0.03 -8.43 9.54
C LYS A 67 0.85 -8.61 8.29
N LEU A 68 1.26 -7.49 7.73
CA LEU A 68 2.08 -7.45 6.53
C LEU A 68 3.25 -6.54 6.79
N PRO A 69 4.37 -6.77 6.12
CA PRO A 69 5.48 -5.82 6.25
C PRO A 69 5.08 -4.48 5.67
N ILE A 70 5.72 -3.43 6.15
CA ILE A 70 5.40 -2.07 5.72
C ILE A 70 5.51 -1.97 4.20
N GLU A 71 6.49 -2.64 3.61
CA GLU A 71 6.71 -2.56 2.18
C GLU A 71 5.58 -3.18 1.37
N ALA A 72 4.77 -4.01 1.99
CA ALA A 72 3.60 -4.57 1.31
C ALA A 72 2.42 -3.60 1.36
N ILE A 73 2.48 -2.63 2.26
CA ILE A 73 1.40 -1.66 2.42
C ILE A 73 1.73 -0.35 1.73
N PHE A 74 2.98 0.08 1.83
CA PHE A 74 3.44 1.35 1.26
C PHE A 74 4.59 1.13 0.31
N SER A 75 4.69 2.00 -0.68
CA SER A 75 5.76 1.90 -1.65
C SER A 75 6.13 3.30 -2.13
N ARG A 76 7.39 3.49 -2.42
CA ARG A 76 7.83 4.72 -3.04
C ARG A 76 7.55 4.76 -4.53
N LYS A 77 7.21 3.62 -5.09
CA LYS A 77 6.85 3.50 -6.48
C LYS A 77 5.40 3.07 -6.58
N PRO A 78 4.70 3.45 -7.65
CA PRO A 78 3.33 3.00 -7.79
C PRO A 78 3.25 1.48 -7.78
N PHE A 79 2.28 0.96 -7.08
CA PHE A 79 1.99 -0.46 -7.16
C PHE A 79 1.42 -0.76 -8.52
N ARG A 80 1.81 -1.89 -9.06
CA ARG A 80 1.24 -2.31 -10.33
C ARG A 80 -0.20 -2.74 -10.10
N PRO A 81 -1.07 -2.48 -11.09
CA PRO A 81 -2.43 -2.99 -10.96
C PRO A 81 -2.43 -4.49 -10.74
N LEU A 82 -3.40 -4.95 -9.96
CA LEU A 82 -3.46 -6.35 -9.64
C LEU A 82 -3.50 -7.22 -10.90
N SER A 83 -4.30 -6.80 -11.88
CA SER A 83 -4.38 -7.57 -13.11
C SER A 83 -3.03 -7.61 -13.80
N GLU A 84 -2.31 -6.52 -13.79
CA GLU A 84 -1.00 -6.48 -14.41
C GLU A 84 -0.02 -7.37 -13.70
N GLU A 85 -0.05 -7.34 -12.38
CA GLU A 85 0.81 -8.21 -11.60
C GLU A 85 0.51 -9.66 -11.86
N VAL A 86 -0.77 -9.97 -11.92
CA VAL A 86 -1.17 -11.35 -12.16
C VAL A 86 -0.69 -11.82 -13.52
N TYR A 87 -0.91 -11.01 -14.54
CA TYR A 87 -0.49 -11.41 -15.88
C TYR A 87 1.02 -11.49 -15.99
N GLY A 88 1.72 -10.52 -15.45
CA GLY A 88 3.16 -10.57 -15.47
C GLY A 88 3.71 -11.75 -14.69
N ALA A 89 3.13 -11.98 -13.53
CA ALA A 89 3.56 -13.12 -12.72
C ALA A 89 3.19 -14.41 -13.40
N ASP A 90 2.06 -14.44 -14.07
CA ASP A 90 1.61 -15.63 -14.76
C ASP A 90 2.52 -15.99 -15.90
N GLU A 91 2.97 -14.99 -16.63
CA GLU A 91 3.92 -15.30 -17.69
C GLU A 91 5.15 -16.00 -17.14
N THR A 92 5.70 -15.41 -16.11
CA THR A 92 6.88 -16.01 -15.48
C THR A 92 6.54 -17.37 -14.90
N ARG A 93 5.42 -17.42 -14.22
CA ARG A 93 5.03 -18.66 -13.58
C ARG A 93 4.57 -19.70 -14.57
N ALA A 94 4.01 -19.27 -15.66
CA ALA A 94 3.60 -20.22 -16.67
C ALA A 94 4.82 -20.98 -17.18
N HIS A 95 5.90 -20.27 -17.41
CA HIS A 95 7.13 -20.95 -17.81
C HIS A 95 7.59 -21.89 -16.71
N ALA A 96 7.54 -21.42 -15.48
CA ALA A 96 7.95 -22.27 -14.38
C ALA A 96 7.03 -23.48 -14.24
N ARG A 97 5.73 -23.25 -14.38
CA ARG A 97 4.79 -24.33 -14.27
C ARG A 97 4.95 -25.33 -15.39
N GLN A 98 5.21 -24.81 -16.58
CA GLN A 98 5.46 -25.72 -17.69
C GLN A 98 6.66 -26.57 -17.41
N ARG A 99 7.70 -25.97 -16.88
CA ARG A 99 8.87 -26.75 -16.52
C ARG A 99 8.55 -27.79 -15.46
N LYS A 100 7.76 -27.38 -14.48
CA LYS A 100 7.39 -28.34 -13.44
C LYS A 100 6.47 -29.41 -13.95
N ALA A 101 5.53 -29.03 -14.76
CA ALA A 101 4.58 -29.99 -15.28
C ALA A 101 5.21 -30.87 -16.31
N GLY A 102 6.16 -30.32 -17.01
CA GLY A 102 6.84 -31.10 -17.99
C GLY A 102 7.99 -31.86 -17.37
#